data_9b27c940e1c92b4960c74ff92ed1f9fd
#
_entry.id   9b27c940e1c92b4960c74ff92ed1f9fd
#
_cell.length_a   1.000
_cell.length_b   1.000
_cell.length_c   1.000
_cell.angle_alpha   90.00
_cell.angle_beta   90.00
_cell.angle_gamma   90.00
#
_symmetry.space_group_name_H-M   'P 1'
#
loop_
_entity.id
_entity.type
_entity.pdbx_description
1 polymer ?
#
loop_
_entity_poly.entity_id
_entity_poly.type
_entity_poly.pdbx_seq_one_letter_code
_entity_poly.pdbx_strand_id
1 'polypeptide(L)'
;MKKLLILLSFLFIINTVNAQEDQKEYLQKVLNNLEKVESASYTSFNESWQPGDTVPIFTNSDYTNEYNNPNDSTVGASYASFETKDMDKMTFCYDGHKRVLVYDEHKTIVEDNFTARSLPFRPLIGPFYNYTKNIIKYALQTKDNITVDLQDKGNDYFFRLVIEEDTQVEFFGKAYHMPEPPFYVEPTSIYELWIRKSDNLPYKARREMSHDISVTTITSVEFNRLSINDFNVSDYYPKGYTVEPYGYGNKKAASAPELTGKQAPEWTLNDSNGNPISLANQKSKVLLINFTGIGCGACQAAVPFLKELKGKFNNEDFDLIAIEGWSRKEHSIQVYANNKKLNYTILNANDQVIKDYQTGNAAPFFFILDEHHIIRKVIRGYGNERTNKEIMDAITELL
;
A
#
# COMPACT_ATOMS: atom_id res chain seq x y z
N MET A 1 -24.21 -49.56 -10.68
CA MET A 1 -24.06 -48.19 -10.13
C MET A 1 -22.68 -47.91 -9.58
N LYS A 2 -22.05 -48.71 -8.70
CA LYS A 2 -20.69 -48.43 -8.16
C LYS A 2 -19.56 -48.29 -9.21
N LYS A 3 -19.58 -49.13 -10.28
CA LYS A 3 -18.56 -49.06 -11.37
C LYS A 3 -18.68 -47.80 -12.24
N LEU A 4 -19.87 -47.20 -12.38
CA LEU A 4 -20.09 -45.99 -13.16
C LEU A 4 -19.62 -44.72 -12.38
N LEU A 5 -19.79 -44.75 -11.06
CA LEU A 5 -19.28 -43.68 -10.19
C LEU A 5 -17.74 -43.60 -10.17
N ILE A 6 -17.06 -44.73 -10.18
CA ILE A 6 -15.59 -44.82 -10.21
C ILE A 6 -15.05 -44.32 -11.56
N LEU A 7 -15.72 -44.61 -12.66
CA LEU A 7 -15.31 -44.12 -13.99
C LEU A 7 -15.50 -42.60 -14.13
N LEU A 8 -16.58 -42.04 -13.57
CA LEU A 8 -16.83 -40.60 -13.54
C LEU A 8 -15.82 -39.87 -12.65
N SER A 9 -15.43 -40.43 -11.51
CA SER A 9 -14.40 -39.84 -10.65
C SER A 9 -13.02 -39.87 -11.30
N PHE A 10 -12.67 -40.90 -12.02
CA PHE A 10 -11.40 -40.99 -12.78
C PHE A 10 -11.36 -40.00 -13.95
N LEU A 11 -12.45 -39.81 -14.68
CA LEU A 11 -12.56 -38.83 -15.76
C LEU A 11 -12.47 -37.37 -15.21
N PHE A 12 -13.00 -37.11 -14.04
CA PHE A 12 -12.91 -35.80 -13.41
C PHE A 12 -11.48 -35.47 -12.95
N ILE A 13 -10.77 -36.44 -12.38
CA ILE A 13 -9.37 -36.31 -11.96
C ILE A 13 -8.44 -36.09 -13.17
N ILE A 14 -8.63 -36.81 -14.27
CA ILE A 14 -7.81 -36.64 -15.48
C ILE A 14 -8.02 -35.26 -16.10
N ASN A 15 -9.25 -34.74 -16.14
CA ASN A 15 -9.52 -33.42 -16.69
C ASN A 15 -8.92 -32.28 -15.82
N THR A 16 -8.91 -32.43 -14.50
CA THR A 16 -8.30 -31.42 -13.61
C THR A 16 -6.79 -31.43 -13.69
N VAL A 17 -6.15 -32.57 -13.83
CA VAL A 17 -4.70 -32.70 -13.99
C VAL A 17 -4.25 -32.10 -15.33
N ASN A 18 -4.94 -32.39 -16.43
CA ASN A 18 -4.63 -31.83 -17.75
C ASN A 18 -4.82 -30.28 -17.74
N ALA A 19 -5.89 -29.77 -17.15
CA ALA A 19 -6.12 -28.33 -17.07
C ALA A 19 -5.04 -27.60 -16.27
N GLN A 20 -4.52 -28.21 -15.22
CA GLN A 20 -3.45 -27.63 -14.42
C GLN A 20 -2.10 -27.68 -15.15
N GLU A 21 -1.84 -28.72 -15.93
CA GLU A 21 -0.64 -28.85 -16.75
C GLU A 21 -0.65 -27.81 -17.88
N ASP A 22 -1.78 -27.64 -18.57
CA ASP A 22 -1.99 -26.62 -19.61
C ASP A 22 -1.77 -25.18 -19.07
N GLN A 23 -2.25 -24.89 -17.85
CA GLN A 23 -2.03 -23.59 -17.19
C GLN A 23 -0.56 -23.34 -16.94
N LYS A 24 0.15 -24.32 -16.39
CA LYS A 24 1.57 -24.21 -16.08
C LYS A 24 2.41 -24.01 -17.34
N GLU A 25 2.11 -24.75 -18.41
CA GLU A 25 2.77 -24.60 -19.71
C GLU A 25 2.56 -23.20 -20.28
N TYR A 26 1.33 -22.68 -20.22
CA TYR A 26 1.05 -21.32 -20.67
C TYR A 26 1.80 -20.26 -19.86
N LEU A 27 1.79 -20.37 -18.54
CA LEU A 27 2.52 -19.44 -17.67
C LEU A 27 4.04 -19.50 -17.90
N GLN A 28 4.58 -20.69 -18.18
CA GLN A 28 5.99 -20.84 -18.58
C GLN A 28 6.28 -20.11 -19.89
N LYS A 29 5.36 -20.18 -20.87
CA LYS A 29 5.48 -19.41 -22.13
C LYS A 29 5.48 -17.91 -21.88
N VAL A 30 4.60 -17.41 -21.00
CA VAL A 30 4.57 -16.01 -20.58
C VAL A 30 5.90 -15.60 -19.92
N LEU A 31 6.40 -16.43 -18.99
CA LEU A 31 7.68 -16.17 -18.33
C LEU A 31 8.83 -16.09 -19.33
N ASN A 32 8.90 -17.05 -20.27
CA ASN A 32 9.95 -17.06 -21.31
C ASN A 32 9.90 -15.81 -22.20
N ASN A 33 8.71 -15.23 -22.44
CA ASN A 33 8.59 -13.97 -23.18
C ASN A 33 9.00 -12.76 -22.33
N LEU A 34 8.64 -12.75 -21.05
CA LEU A 34 9.08 -11.70 -20.11
C LEU A 34 10.60 -11.70 -19.91
N GLU A 35 11.25 -12.87 -19.94
CA GLU A 35 12.70 -13.01 -19.84
C GLU A 35 13.46 -12.49 -21.07
N LYS A 36 12.77 -12.35 -22.23
CA LYS A 36 13.34 -11.74 -23.45
C LYS A 36 13.24 -10.21 -23.47
N VAL A 37 12.55 -9.61 -22.52
CA VAL A 37 12.45 -8.17 -22.40
C VAL A 37 13.74 -7.64 -21.76
N GLU A 38 14.65 -7.14 -22.57
CA GLU A 38 15.88 -6.49 -22.10
C GLU A 38 15.65 -5.03 -21.72
N SER A 39 14.72 -4.37 -22.42
CA SER A 39 14.24 -3.04 -22.08
C SER A 39 12.82 -2.81 -22.58
N ALA A 40 12.11 -1.89 -21.94
CA ALA A 40 10.81 -1.45 -22.38
C ALA A 40 10.61 0.05 -22.09
N SER A 41 9.98 0.76 -23.04
CA SER A 41 9.46 2.12 -22.81
C SER A 41 7.95 2.08 -22.90
N TYR A 42 7.23 2.69 -21.97
CA TYR A 42 5.77 2.67 -21.97
C TYR A 42 5.16 3.82 -21.18
N THR A 43 3.91 4.12 -21.47
CA THR A 43 3.08 4.98 -20.62
C THR A 43 2.31 4.09 -19.65
N SER A 44 2.43 4.34 -18.36
CA SER A 44 1.64 3.71 -17.30
C SER A 44 0.51 4.62 -16.85
N PHE A 45 -0.66 4.04 -16.59
CA PHE A 45 -1.76 4.64 -15.87
C PHE A 45 -1.94 3.88 -14.56
N ASN A 46 -1.77 4.58 -13.46
CA ASN A 46 -1.78 4.01 -12.12
C ASN A 46 -3.01 4.46 -11.34
N GLU A 47 -3.63 3.53 -10.65
CA GLU A 47 -4.80 3.76 -9.82
C GLU A 47 -4.55 3.19 -8.42
N SER A 48 -4.90 3.95 -7.40
CA SER A 48 -4.91 3.48 -6.01
C SER A 48 -6.34 3.45 -5.48
N TRP A 49 -6.68 2.36 -4.81
CA TRP A 49 -8.02 2.08 -4.29
C TRP A 49 -7.94 1.60 -2.86
N GLN A 50 -9.02 1.74 -2.12
CA GLN A 50 -9.24 1.02 -0.87
C GLN A 50 -10.19 -0.16 -1.11
N PRO A 51 -10.06 -1.26 -0.35
CA PRO A 51 -11.04 -2.34 -0.41
C PRO A 51 -12.46 -1.82 -0.17
N GLY A 52 -13.34 -2.04 -1.16
CA GLY A 52 -14.72 -1.57 -1.14
C GLY A 52 -14.98 -0.25 -1.86
N ASP A 53 -13.97 0.46 -2.35
CA ASP A 53 -14.17 1.66 -3.15
C ASP A 53 -14.81 1.35 -4.50
N THR A 54 -15.58 2.30 -5.01
CA THR A 54 -16.21 2.25 -6.34
C THR A 54 -15.52 3.15 -7.36
N VAL A 55 -14.58 3.99 -6.90
CA VAL A 55 -13.72 4.86 -7.72
C VAL A 55 -12.33 4.91 -7.12
N PRO A 56 -11.26 5.11 -7.91
CA PRO A 56 -9.92 5.23 -7.36
C PRO A 56 -9.80 6.49 -6.49
N ILE A 57 -9.02 6.40 -5.42
CA ILE A 57 -8.71 7.52 -4.54
C ILE A 57 -7.72 8.46 -5.20
N PHE A 58 -6.80 7.86 -5.95
CA PHE A 58 -5.73 8.58 -6.63
C PHE A 58 -5.45 7.94 -7.99
N THR A 59 -5.14 8.76 -8.97
CA THR A 59 -4.68 8.33 -10.29
C THR A 59 -3.52 9.19 -10.76
N ASN A 60 -2.56 8.59 -11.44
CA ASN A 60 -1.50 9.30 -12.14
C ASN A 60 -1.10 8.57 -13.41
N SER A 61 -0.41 9.28 -14.30
CA SER A 61 0.19 8.72 -15.51
C SER A 61 1.66 9.08 -15.54
N ASP A 62 2.49 8.10 -15.85
CA ASP A 62 3.94 8.28 -16.00
C ASP A 62 4.42 7.64 -17.29
N TYR A 63 5.47 8.20 -17.89
CA TYR A 63 6.25 7.53 -18.93
C TYR A 63 7.45 6.87 -18.28
N THR A 64 7.68 5.59 -18.54
CA THR A 64 8.75 4.82 -17.90
C THR A 64 9.67 4.17 -18.94
N ASN A 65 10.96 4.31 -18.71
CA ASN A 65 12.02 3.51 -19.33
C ASN A 65 12.48 2.46 -18.33
N GLU A 66 12.31 1.19 -18.68
CA GLU A 66 12.65 0.02 -17.89
C GLU A 66 13.79 -0.76 -18.55
N TYR A 67 14.75 -1.24 -17.76
CA TYR A 67 15.90 -2.01 -18.21
C TYR A 67 16.04 -3.26 -17.35
N ASN A 68 16.21 -4.43 -17.97
CA ASN A 68 16.68 -5.61 -17.27
C ASN A 68 18.12 -5.36 -16.77
N ASN A 69 18.35 -5.51 -15.47
CA ASN A 69 19.67 -5.31 -14.89
C ASN A 69 20.13 -6.58 -14.16
N PRO A 70 20.82 -7.49 -14.82
CA PRO A 70 21.29 -8.75 -14.21
C PRO A 70 22.32 -8.55 -13.11
N ASN A 71 22.97 -7.38 -13.04
CA ASN A 71 23.95 -7.05 -11.99
C ASN A 71 23.28 -6.63 -10.68
N ASP A 72 21.99 -6.26 -10.71
CA ASP A 72 21.21 -5.96 -9.52
C ASP A 72 20.55 -7.23 -8.97
N SER A 73 21.10 -7.79 -7.92
CA SER A 73 20.57 -9.00 -7.27
C SER A 73 19.32 -8.76 -6.43
N THR A 74 18.94 -7.51 -6.20
CA THR A 74 17.80 -7.14 -5.33
C THR A 74 16.52 -6.98 -6.12
N VAL A 75 16.49 -6.08 -7.10
CA VAL A 75 15.33 -5.82 -7.96
C VAL A 75 15.46 -6.57 -9.29
N GLY A 76 16.66 -6.60 -9.86
CA GLY A 76 16.93 -7.18 -11.17
C GLY A 76 16.53 -6.29 -12.33
N ALA A 77 16.31 -5.00 -12.07
CA ALA A 77 15.96 -4.00 -13.07
C ALA A 77 16.45 -2.62 -12.67
N SER A 78 16.69 -1.77 -13.66
CA SER A 78 16.84 -0.33 -13.49
C SER A 78 15.74 0.38 -14.25
N TYR A 79 15.31 1.56 -13.79
CA TYR A 79 14.24 2.29 -14.46
C TYR A 79 14.21 3.77 -14.10
N ALA A 80 13.69 4.57 -15.02
CA ALA A 80 13.40 5.98 -14.79
C ALA A 80 11.97 6.29 -15.23
N SER A 81 11.24 7.04 -14.42
CA SER A 81 9.88 7.49 -14.69
C SER A 81 9.84 9.00 -14.85
N PHE A 82 9.00 9.47 -15.75
CA PHE A 82 8.87 10.86 -16.18
C PHE A 82 7.40 11.25 -16.21
N GLU A 83 7.09 12.54 -16.04
CA GLU A 83 5.73 13.04 -16.16
C GLU A 83 5.18 12.88 -17.58
N THR A 84 6.04 13.00 -18.60
CA THR A 84 5.65 12.91 -20.00
C THR A 84 6.64 12.08 -20.82
N LYS A 85 6.22 11.71 -22.05
CA LYS A 85 7.05 11.00 -23.00
C LYS A 85 8.28 11.81 -23.45
N ASP A 86 8.25 13.13 -23.33
CA ASP A 86 9.37 13.98 -23.71
C ASP A 86 10.55 13.90 -22.73
N MET A 87 10.35 13.20 -21.59
CA MET A 87 11.37 12.90 -20.58
C MET A 87 12.07 14.14 -19.99
N ASP A 88 11.43 15.30 -20.08
CA ASP A 88 11.95 16.58 -19.61
C ASP A 88 11.84 16.73 -18.09
N LYS A 89 11.00 15.91 -17.45
CA LYS A 89 10.75 15.95 -16.01
C LYS A 89 10.72 14.54 -15.42
N MET A 90 11.87 14.13 -14.89
CA MET A 90 12.00 12.88 -14.15
C MET A 90 11.29 12.99 -12.79
N THR A 91 10.49 11.98 -12.44
CA THR A 91 9.79 11.87 -11.16
C THR A 91 10.45 10.88 -10.24
N PHE A 92 11.03 9.83 -10.79
CA PHE A 92 11.68 8.74 -10.05
C PHE A 92 12.74 8.06 -10.91
N CYS A 93 13.78 7.55 -10.26
CA CYS A 93 14.76 6.68 -10.90
C CYS A 93 15.34 5.68 -9.91
N TYR A 94 15.71 4.50 -10.43
CA TYR A 94 16.52 3.50 -9.75
C TYR A 94 17.52 2.89 -10.73
N ASP A 95 18.82 2.96 -10.41
CA ASP A 95 19.90 2.51 -11.28
C ASP A 95 20.50 1.13 -10.92
N GLY A 96 19.94 0.45 -9.94
CA GLY A 96 20.45 -0.81 -9.41
C GLY A 96 21.26 -0.64 -8.11
N HIS A 97 21.68 0.59 -7.77
CA HIS A 97 22.47 0.91 -6.59
C HIS A 97 21.84 1.99 -5.72
N LYS A 98 21.19 2.96 -6.33
CA LYS A 98 20.52 4.06 -5.66
C LYS A 98 19.19 4.36 -6.31
N ARG A 99 18.26 4.87 -5.52
CA ARG A 99 17.08 5.54 -6.03
C ARG A 99 17.26 7.04 -5.99
N VAL A 100 16.58 7.70 -6.89
CA VAL A 100 16.57 9.16 -6.99
C VAL A 100 15.14 9.66 -6.95
N LEU A 101 14.88 10.62 -6.07
CA LEU A 101 13.60 11.29 -5.89
C LEU A 101 13.77 12.77 -6.22
N VAL A 102 12.85 13.33 -6.99
CA VAL A 102 12.87 14.75 -7.38
C VAL A 102 11.79 15.50 -6.60
N TYR A 103 12.17 16.58 -5.94
CA TYR A 103 11.29 17.47 -5.18
C TYR A 103 11.30 18.86 -5.81
N ASP A 104 10.36 19.10 -6.71
CA ASP A 104 10.26 20.34 -7.48
C ASP A 104 10.04 21.59 -6.60
N GLU A 105 9.23 21.46 -5.55
CA GLU A 105 8.94 22.56 -4.62
C GLU A 105 10.20 23.13 -3.97
N HIS A 106 11.23 22.30 -3.78
CA HIS A 106 12.47 22.65 -3.14
C HIS A 106 13.65 22.69 -4.11
N LYS A 107 13.44 22.39 -5.38
CA LYS A 107 14.49 22.20 -6.40
C LYS A 107 15.61 21.29 -5.89
N THR A 108 15.21 20.17 -5.29
CA THR A 108 16.14 19.24 -4.65
C THR A 108 15.98 17.84 -5.26
N ILE A 109 17.09 17.20 -5.53
CA ILE A 109 17.23 15.80 -5.91
C ILE A 109 17.76 15.08 -4.68
N VAL A 110 17.08 14.03 -4.24
CA VAL A 110 17.53 13.19 -3.13
C VAL A 110 18.01 11.85 -3.66
N GLU A 111 19.28 11.56 -3.45
CA GLU A 111 19.89 10.26 -3.75
C GLU A 111 19.88 9.37 -2.50
N ASP A 112 19.26 8.19 -2.60
CA ASP A 112 19.23 7.19 -1.55
C ASP A 112 20.00 5.94 -2.02
N ASN A 113 21.16 5.71 -1.43
CA ASN A 113 22.02 4.55 -1.68
C ASN A 113 21.75 3.39 -0.71
N PHE A 114 20.63 3.44 0.01
CA PHE A 114 20.18 2.41 0.94
C PHE A 114 21.10 2.12 2.12
N THR A 115 22.05 2.99 2.42
CA THR A 115 22.92 2.83 3.61
C THR A 115 22.15 3.08 4.91
N ALA A 116 21.16 3.97 4.89
CA ALA A 116 20.31 4.25 6.05
C ALA A 116 19.19 3.21 6.23
N ARG A 117 18.79 2.54 5.15
CA ARG A 117 17.77 1.51 5.13
C ARG A 117 18.05 0.54 4.00
N SER A 118 18.49 -0.68 4.35
CA SER A 118 18.82 -1.70 3.35
C SER A 118 17.61 -2.18 2.57
N LEU A 119 17.83 -2.56 1.31
CA LEU A 119 16.86 -3.28 0.50
C LEU A 119 16.71 -4.75 0.98
N PRO A 120 15.55 -5.39 0.73
CA PRO A 120 14.35 -4.81 0.13
C PRO A 120 13.54 -4.02 1.16
N PHE A 121 12.90 -2.96 0.72
CA PHE A 121 11.90 -2.28 1.54
C PHE A 121 10.83 -1.62 0.67
N ARG A 122 9.69 -1.41 1.27
CA ARG A 122 8.41 -1.04 0.67
C ARG A 122 8.38 0.05 -0.44
N PRO A 123 9.22 1.09 -0.40
CA PRO A 123 9.18 2.14 -1.42
C PRO A 123 9.82 1.80 -2.77
N LEU A 124 10.41 0.62 -2.93
CA LEU A 124 11.05 0.23 -4.18
C LEU A 124 10.38 -1.00 -4.78
N ILE A 125 9.35 -0.76 -5.57
CA ILE A 125 8.68 -1.80 -6.37
C ILE A 125 9.37 -1.81 -7.73
N GLY A 126 9.62 -3.00 -8.30
CA GLY A 126 10.17 -3.13 -9.65
C GLY A 126 9.25 -2.51 -10.70
N PRO A 127 9.79 -2.10 -11.85
CA PRO A 127 9.00 -1.59 -12.95
C PRO A 127 8.10 -2.69 -13.54
N PHE A 128 7.16 -2.34 -14.40
CA PHE A 128 6.02 -3.19 -14.75
C PHE A 128 6.39 -4.59 -15.26
N TYR A 129 7.33 -4.72 -16.20
CA TYR A 129 7.70 -6.03 -16.75
C TYR A 129 8.54 -6.84 -15.77
N ASN A 130 9.45 -6.21 -15.04
CA ASN A 130 10.18 -6.87 -13.96
C ASN A 130 9.21 -7.37 -12.87
N TYR A 131 8.26 -6.52 -12.46
CA TYR A 131 7.27 -6.85 -11.45
C TYR A 131 6.40 -8.04 -11.85
N THR A 132 5.82 -8.00 -13.05
CA THR A 132 4.96 -9.07 -13.57
C THR A 132 5.73 -10.36 -13.82
N LYS A 133 6.99 -10.26 -14.29
CA LYS A 133 7.91 -11.41 -14.42
C LYS A 133 8.09 -12.14 -13.09
N ASN A 134 8.33 -11.39 -12.01
CA ASN A 134 8.56 -11.99 -10.69
C ASN A 134 7.29 -12.62 -10.10
N ILE A 135 6.10 -12.06 -10.36
CA ILE A 135 4.81 -12.68 -9.99
C ILE A 135 4.63 -14.02 -10.69
N ILE A 136 4.81 -14.08 -12.02
CA ILE A 136 4.68 -15.34 -12.78
C ILE A 136 5.73 -16.36 -12.35
N LYS A 137 6.98 -15.91 -12.18
CA LYS A 137 8.07 -16.79 -11.73
C LYS A 137 7.78 -17.40 -10.35
N TYR A 138 7.28 -16.59 -9.43
CA TYR A 138 6.88 -17.06 -8.10
C TYR A 138 5.75 -18.07 -8.18
N ALA A 139 4.69 -17.80 -8.93
CA ALA A 139 3.57 -18.70 -9.10
C ALA A 139 3.98 -20.08 -9.67
N LEU A 140 5.04 -20.12 -10.50
CA LEU A 140 5.56 -21.36 -11.10
C LEU A 140 6.52 -22.13 -10.18
N GLN A 141 7.22 -21.46 -9.25
CA GLN A 141 8.38 -22.01 -8.55
C GLN A 141 8.23 -22.10 -7.03
N THR A 142 7.28 -21.36 -6.44
CA THR A 142 7.10 -21.35 -4.99
C THR A 142 6.64 -22.70 -4.44
N LYS A 143 6.93 -22.90 -3.14
CA LYS A 143 6.37 -23.99 -2.33
C LYS A 143 5.35 -23.48 -1.33
N ASP A 144 5.10 -22.17 -1.33
CA ASP A 144 4.12 -21.54 -0.47
C ASP A 144 2.71 -22.01 -0.82
N ASN A 145 1.78 -21.88 0.10
CA ASN A 145 0.38 -22.20 -0.14
C ASN A 145 -0.25 -21.13 -1.03
N ILE A 146 -0.47 -21.48 -2.30
CA ILE A 146 -1.02 -20.57 -3.30
C ILE A 146 -2.17 -21.20 -4.07
N THR A 147 -3.09 -20.34 -4.52
CA THR A 147 -4.10 -20.69 -5.53
C THR A 147 -3.84 -19.90 -6.80
N VAL A 148 -3.76 -20.60 -7.93
CA VAL A 148 -3.59 -19.99 -9.27
C VAL A 148 -4.81 -20.29 -10.11
N ASP A 149 -5.40 -19.26 -10.72
CA ASP A 149 -6.49 -19.34 -11.67
C ASP A 149 -6.10 -18.63 -12.98
N LEU A 150 -6.34 -19.27 -14.11
CA LEU A 150 -6.10 -18.74 -15.45
C LEU A 150 -7.35 -18.90 -16.29
N GLN A 151 -7.97 -17.79 -16.65
CA GLN A 151 -9.23 -17.75 -17.38
C GLN A 151 -9.03 -17.18 -18.78
N ASP A 152 -9.59 -17.86 -19.78
CA ASP A 152 -9.69 -17.32 -21.14
C ASP A 152 -10.76 -16.23 -21.20
N LYS A 153 -10.37 -15.03 -21.61
CA LYS A 153 -11.23 -13.84 -21.76
C LYS A 153 -11.30 -13.37 -23.23
N GLY A 154 -11.22 -14.29 -24.17
CA GLY A 154 -11.25 -13.99 -25.60
C GLY A 154 -9.90 -13.55 -26.14
N ASN A 155 -9.63 -12.25 -26.22
CA ASN A 155 -8.34 -11.74 -26.70
C ASN A 155 -7.22 -11.80 -25.65
N ASP A 156 -7.58 -12.00 -24.39
CA ASP A 156 -6.67 -11.99 -23.27
C ASP A 156 -6.83 -13.25 -22.42
N TYR A 157 -5.82 -13.56 -21.64
CA TYR A 157 -5.95 -14.37 -20.44
C TYR A 157 -5.98 -13.49 -19.20
N PHE A 158 -6.85 -13.83 -18.27
CA PHE A 158 -6.87 -13.28 -16.91
C PHE A 158 -6.20 -14.30 -15.97
N PHE A 159 -5.11 -13.89 -15.38
CA PHE A 159 -4.36 -14.64 -14.39
C PHE A 159 -4.65 -14.06 -13.00
N ARG A 160 -4.91 -14.94 -12.03
CA ARG A 160 -5.08 -14.57 -10.63
C ARG A 160 -4.27 -15.48 -9.73
N LEU A 161 -3.45 -14.89 -8.89
CA LEU A 161 -2.67 -15.55 -7.86
C LEU A 161 -3.18 -15.08 -6.49
N VAL A 162 -3.57 -16.03 -5.64
CA VAL A 162 -3.86 -15.80 -4.22
C VAL A 162 -2.77 -16.48 -3.41
N ILE A 163 -2.15 -15.76 -2.51
CA ILE A 163 -1.11 -16.27 -1.62
C ILE A 163 -1.75 -16.43 -0.24
N GLU A 164 -1.83 -17.67 0.26
CA GLU A 164 -2.54 -18.07 1.47
C GLU A 164 -1.54 -18.35 2.61
N GLU A 165 -0.58 -17.45 2.79
CA GLU A 165 0.44 -17.54 3.83
C GLU A 165 0.07 -16.70 5.05
N ASP A 166 0.62 -17.05 6.21
CA ASP A 166 0.43 -16.29 7.46
C ASP A 166 1.11 -14.93 7.42
N THR A 167 2.04 -14.72 6.48
CA THR A 167 2.73 -13.47 6.26
C THR A 167 2.44 -12.90 4.88
N GLN A 168 2.35 -11.58 4.78
CA GLN A 168 2.17 -10.91 3.50
C GLN A 168 3.39 -11.13 2.61
N VAL A 169 3.16 -11.50 1.35
CA VAL A 169 4.20 -11.60 0.33
C VAL A 169 4.08 -10.43 -0.62
N GLU A 170 5.18 -9.70 -0.82
CA GLU A 170 5.27 -8.60 -1.77
C GLU A 170 6.44 -8.82 -2.74
N PHE A 171 6.38 -8.16 -3.91
CA PHE A 171 7.42 -8.27 -4.93
C PHE A 171 8.25 -6.98 -5.00
N PHE A 172 9.47 -7.06 -4.48
CA PHE A 172 10.48 -6.01 -4.57
C PHE A 172 11.66 -6.51 -5.43
N GLY A 173 11.35 -6.81 -6.70
CA GLY A 173 12.24 -7.52 -7.59
C GLY A 173 12.04 -9.03 -7.55
N LYS A 174 12.05 -9.65 -6.40
CA LYS A 174 11.66 -11.04 -6.15
C LYS A 174 10.59 -11.09 -5.07
N ALA A 175 9.97 -12.26 -4.87
CA ALA A 175 9.04 -12.45 -3.77
C ALA A 175 9.76 -12.23 -2.43
N TYR A 176 9.14 -11.48 -1.56
CA TYR A 176 9.64 -11.16 -0.24
C TYR A 176 8.54 -11.36 0.80
N HIS A 177 8.76 -12.30 1.72
CA HIS A 177 7.89 -12.48 2.86
C HIS A 177 8.16 -11.36 3.85
N MET A 178 7.18 -10.50 4.02
CA MET A 178 7.31 -9.35 4.93
C MET A 178 7.52 -9.88 6.35
N PRO A 179 8.54 -9.39 7.08
CA PRO A 179 8.71 -9.80 8.47
C PRO A 179 7.45 -9.45 9.26
N GLU A 180 7.16 -10.23 10.31
CA GLU A 180 6.00 -9.99 11.16
C GLU A 180 5.90 -8.51 11.49
N PRO A 181 4.82 -7.88 11.07
CA PRO A 181 4.75 -6.45 11.12
C PRO A 181 4.06 -6.00 12.36
N PRO A 182 4.25 -4.75 12.72
CA PRO A 182 3.21 -4.07 13.43
C PRO A 182 1.96 -3.76 12.56
N PHE A 183 1.91 -4.13 11.25
CA PHE A 183 0.98 -3.47 10.32
C PHE A 183 -0.03 -4.38 9.62
N TYR A 184 0.05 -5.69 9.73
CA TYR A 184 -0.82 -6.61 8.99
C TYR A 184 -1.65 -7.45 9.95
N VAL A 185 -2.91 -7.13 10.05
CA VAL A 185 -3.87 -7.86 10.87
C VAL A 185 -4.43 -9.06 10.11
N GLU A 186 -4.48 -8.96 8.81
CA GLU A 186 -5.00 -9.98 7.91
C GLU A 186 -4.12 -9.99 6.66
N PRO A 187 -3.13 -10.88 6.56
CA PRO A 187 -2.30 -10.97 5.37
C PRO A 187 -3.15 -11.46 4.19
N THR A 188 -3.44 -10.56 3.28
CA THR A 188 -4.07 -10.87 2.01
C THR A 188 -3.13 -10.44 0.92
N SER A 189 -2.77 -11.36 0.03
CA SER A 189 -1.90 -11.10 -1.09
C SER A 189 -2.53 -11.67 -2.34
N ILE A 190 -3.19 -10.79 -3.13
CA ILE A 190 -3.83 -11.16 -4.39
C ILE A 190 -3.16 -10.37 -5.50
N TYR A 191 -2.72 -11.08 -6.53
CA TYR A 191 -2.11 -10.52 -7.73
C TYR A 191 -2.88 -10.96 -8.95
N GLU A 192 -3.27 -10.01 -9.78
CA GLU A 192 -4.04 -10.25 -10.99
C GLU A 192 -3.32 -9.64 -12.20
N LEU A 193 -3.22 -10.38 -13.29
CA LEU A 193 -2.61 -9.93 -14.52
C LEU A 193 -3.56 -10.16 -15.70
N TRP A 194 -3.63 -9.18 -16.61
CA TRP A 194 -4.26 -9.32 -17.92
C TRP A 194 -3.16 -9.47 -18.95
N ILE A 195 -3.16 -10.61 -19.65
CA ILE A 195 -2.10 -11.04 -20.55
C ILE A 195 -2.66 -11.11 -21.96
N ARG A 196 -2.15 -10.30 -22.88
CA ARG A 196 -2.56 -10.35 -24.28
C ARG A 196 -2.15 -11.67 -24.93
N LYS A 197 -3.05 -12.29 -25.66
CA LYS A 197 -2.77 -13.54 -26.41
C LYS A 197 -1.87 -13.29 -27.63
N SER A 198 -1.84 -12.06 -28.18
CA SER A 198 -1.07 -11.71 -29.37
C SER A 198 0.44 -11.81 -29.16
N ASP A 199 0.92 -11.45 -27.97
CA ASP A 199 2.34 -11.44 -27.62
C ASP A 199 2.67 -12.24 -26.35
N ASN A 200 1.64 -12.72 -25.64
CA ASN A 200 1.73 -13.39 -24.33
C ASN A 200 2.51 -12.54 -23.29
N LEU A 201 2.25 -11.23 -23.29
CA LEU A 201 2.81 -10.30 -22.31
C LEU A 201 1.69 -9.64 -21.51
N PRO A 202 1.89 -9.41 -20.21
CA PRO A 202 0.97 -8.62 -19.39
C PRO A 202 0.92 -7.16 -19.89
N TYR A 203 -0.27 -6.54 -19.75
CA TYR A 203 -0.44 -5.11 -20.01
C TYR A 203 -1.18 -4.41 -18.89
N LYS A 204 -1.74 -5.18 -17.94
CA LYS A 204 -2.39 -4.65 -16.75
C LYS A 204 -2.08 -5.58 -15.57
N ALA A 205 -1.75 -4.97 -14.46
CA ALA A 205 -1.51 -5.65 -13.19
C ALA A 205 -2.36 -5.02 -12.09
N ARG A 206 -2.90 -5.84 -11.20
CA ARG A 206 -3.61 -5.41 -10.00
C ARG A 206 -3.03 -6.17 -8.80
N ARG A 207 -2.72 -5.43 -7.74
CA ARG A 207 -2.35 -5.96 -6.44
C ARG A 207 -3.45 -5.61 -5.44
N GLU A 208 -3.88 -6.57 -4.64
CA GLU A 208 -4.81 -6.33 -3.54
C GLU A 208 -4.19 -6.84 -2.24
N MET A 209 -4.15 -5.95 -1.27
CA MET A 209 -3.81 -6.20 0.11
C MET A 209 -5.01 -5.87 1.00
N SER A 210 -4.99 -6.30 2.25
CA SER A 210 -6.09 -6.04 3.19
C SER A 210 -6.38 -4.55 3.41
N HIS A 211 -5.45 -3.68 3.05
CA HIS A 211 -5.50 -2.24 3.34
C HIS A 211 -5.36 -1.34 2.11
N ASP A 212 -4.91 -1.85 0.96
CA ASP A 212 -4.84 -1.07 -0.28
C ASP A 212 -4.93 -1.95 -1.52
N ILE A 213 -5.35 -1.36 -2.62
CA ILE A 213 -5.39 -1.95 -3.94
C ILE A 213 -4.68 -1.01 -4.89
N SER A 214 -3.77 -1.54 -5.69
CA SER A 214 -3.11 -0.79 -6.75
C SER A 214 -3.35 -1.45 -8.11
N VAL A 215 -3.59 -0.63 -9.13
CA VAL A 215 -3.78 -1.09 -10.51
C VAL A 215 -2.85 -0.30 -11.41
N THR A 216 -2.09 -0.98 -12.24
CA THR A 216 -1.26 -0.36 -13.27
C THR A 216 -1.66 -0.91 -14.63
N THR A 217 -1.99 -0.03 -15.55
CA THR A 217 -2.26 -0.36 -16.96
C THR A 217 -1.22 0.33 -17.84
N ILE A 218 -0.58 -0.41 -18.75
CA ILE A 218 0.43 0.14 -19.65
C ILE A 218 -0.04 0.19 -21.10
N THR A 219 0.43 1.22 -21.80
CA THR A 219 0.14 1.47 -23.21
C THR A 219 1.38 1.99 -23.94
N SER A 220 1.31 2.04 -25.26
CA SER A 220 2.36 2.61 -26.12
C SER A 220 3.74 1.98 -25.88
N VAL A 221 3.79 0.65 -25.84
CA VAL A 221 5.00 -0.09 -25.45
C VAL A 221 5.96 -0.22 -26.64
N GLU A 222 7.23 0.08 -26.37
CA GLU A 222 8.35 -0.21 -27.26
C GLU A 222 9.34 -1.13 -26.53
N PHE A 223 9.72 -2.26 -27.15
CA PHE A 223 10.62 -3.25 -26.55
C PHE A 223 12.02 -3.20 -27.15
N ASN A 224 13.03 -3.43 -26.31
CA ASN A 224 14.42 -3.71 -26.67
C ASN A 224 15.04 -2.61 -27.57
N ARG A 225 14.66 -1.33 -27.29
CA ARG A 225 15.22 -0.16 -27.99
C ARG A 225 16.28 0.56 -27.16
N LEU A 226 16.38 0.25 -25.88
CA LEU A 226 17.28 0.91 -24.95
C LEU A 226 18.33 -0.10 -24.47
N SER A 227 19.52 0.39 -24.11
CA SER A 227 20.61 -0.39 -23.55
C SER A 227 20.86 0.04 -22.11
N ILE A 228 21.00 -0.92 -21.18
CA ILE A 228 21.39 -0.63 -19.80
C ILE A 228 22.78 0.03 -19.71
N ASN A 229 23.65 -0.23 -20.69
CA ASN A 229 24.99 0.37 -20.73
C ASN A 229 24.97 1.87 -21.00
N ASP A 230 23.90 2.36 -21.61
CA ASP A 230 23.69 3.78 -21.91
C ASP A 230 22.86 4.48 -20.83
N PHE A 231 22.45 3.74 -19.78
CA PHE A 231 21.63 4.29 -18.72
C PHE A 231 22.48 5.00 -17.67
N ASN A 232 22.36 6.33 -17.64
CA ASN A 232 23.00 7.17 -16.64
C ASN A 232 21.97 8.11 -16.03
N VAL A 233 21.65 7.90 -14.78
CA VAL A 233 20.59 8.66 -14.08
C VAL A 233 20.87 10.16 -14.03
N SER A 234 22.15 10.56 -13.95
CA SER A 234 22.50 11.99 -13.87
C SER A 234 22.16 12.78 -15.13
N ASP A 235 21.98 12.11 -16.28
CA ASP A 235 21.60 12.76 -17.54
C ASP A 235 20.15 13.31 -17.48
N TYR A 236 19.33 12.78 -16.56
CA TYR A 236 17.95 13.18 -16.35
C TYR A 236 17.76 14.20 -15.22
N TYR A 237 18.85 14.66 -14.57
CA TYR A 237 18.72 15.60 -13.46
C TYR A 237 18.26 16.97 -13.95
N PRO A 238 17.18 17.52 -13.39
CA PRO A 238 16.73 18.86 -13.71
C PRO A 238 17.82 19.90 -13.44
N LYS A 239 18.02 20.80 -14.40
CA LYS A 239 19.04 21.86 -14.27
C LYS A 239 18.70 22.81 -13.11
N GLY A 240 19.70 23.17 -12.31
CA GLY A 240 19.55 24.13 -11.21
C GLY A 240 18.96 23.54 -9.92
N TYR A 241 18.89 22.21 -9.84
CA TYR A 241 18.53 21.50 -8.60
C TYR A 241 19.79 21.16 -7.80
N THR A 242 19.67 21.16 -6.48
CA THR A 242 20.71 20.67 -5.59
C THR A 242 20.57 19.17 -5.39
N VAL A 243 21.69 18.46 -5.35
CA VAL A 243 21.72 17.02 -5.08
C VAL A 243 22.07 16.79 -3.61
N GLU A 244 21.19 16.11 -2.88
CA GLU A 244 21.33 15.84 -1.46
C GLU A 244 21.25 14.35 -1.16
N PRO A 245 22.02 13.81 -0.22
CA PRO A 245 21.89 12.41 0.19
C PRO A 245 20.60 12.20 0.98
N TYR A 246 20.03 11.01 0.90
CA TYR A 246 18.87 10.63 1.70
C TYR A 246 19.14 10.81 3.20
N GLY A 247 18.20 11.46 3.88
CA GLY A 247 18.36 11.81 5.28
C GLY A 247 19.04 13.16 5.52
N TYR A 248 19.48 13.84 4.47
CA TYR A 248 19.94 15.22 4.58
C TYR A 248 18.78 16.10 5.09
N GLY A 249 19.06 16.89 6.08
CA GLY A 249 18.02 17.75 6.68
C GLY A 249 16.93 17.01 7.44
N ASN A 250 17.15 15.74 7.80
CA ASN A 250 16.27 15.03 8.72
C ASN A 250 16.11 15.87 9.99
N LYS A 251 15.14 16.78 9.94
CA LYS A 251 14.52 17.30 11.15
C LYS A 251 14.15 16.04 11.93
N LYS A 252 14.58 15.93 13.20
CA LYS A 252 14.13 14.91 14.15
C LYS A 252 12.68 14.61 13.82
N ALA A 253 12.36 13.32 13.66
CA ALA A 253 10.98 12.90 13.40
C ALA A 253 10.08 13.81 14.24
N ALA A 254 9.18 14.54 13.59
CA ALA A 254 8.44 15.60 14.27
C ALA A 254 7.97 15.05 15.62
N SER A 255 8.33 15.69 16.70
CA SER A 255 7.90 15.29 18.05
C SER A 255 6.38 15.20 18.08
N ALA A 256 5.82 14.42 18.98
CA ALA A 256 4.39 14.49 19.23
C ALA A 256 4.01 15.94 19.49
N PRO A 257 2.82 16.40 19.06
CA PRO A 257 2.37 17.77 19.30
C PRO A 257 2.50 18.15 20.78
N GLU A 258 3.02 19.35 21.06
CA GLU A 258 3.11 19.86 22.42
C GLU A 258 1.76 20.40 22.91
N LEU A 259 0.75 19.50 22.93
CA LEU A 259 -0.62 19.80 23.33
C LEU A 259 -0.98 19.22 24.70
N THR A 260 -0.14 18.41 25.30
CA THR A 260 -0.37 17.84 26.64
C THR A 260 -0.53 18.96 27.68
N GLY A 261 -1.57 18.88 28.49
CA GLY A 261 -1.94 19.86 29.51
C GLY A 261 -2.75 21.06 28.96
N LYS A 262 -3.00 21.11 27.64
CA LYS A 262 -3.80 22.18 27.02
C LYS A 262 -5.24 21.73 26.81
N GLN A 263 -6.14 22.73 26.72
CA GLN A 263 -7.50 22.52 26.23
C GLN A 263 -7.45 21.96 24.81
N ALA A 264 -8.19 20.90 24.54
CA ALA A 264 -8.30 20.33 23.20
C ALA A 264 -8.95 21.37 22.27
N PRO A 265 -8.41 21.57 21.06
CA PRO A 265 -9.06 22.41 20.05
C PRO A 265 -10.47 21.94 19.74
N GLU A 266 -11.41 22.85 19.72
CA GLU A 266 -12.83 22.57 19.40
C GLU A 266 -13.01 22.22 17.93
N TRP A 267 -13.94 21.30 17.67
CA TRP A 267 -14.32 20.92 16.33
C TRP A 267 -15.79 20.51 16.23
N THR A 268 -16.34 20.71 15.05
CA THR A 268 -17.57 20.08 14.57
C THR A 268 -17.27 19.45 13.23
N LEU A 269 -17.39 18.12 13.14
CA LEU A 269 -17.06 17.32 11.97
C LEU A 269 -18.23 16.41 11.64
N ASN A 270 -18.34 15.98 10.38
CA ASN A 270 -19.38 15.06 9.97
C ASN A 270 -18.96 13.60 10.17
N ASP A 271 -19.91 12.76 10.60
CA ASP A 271 -19.73 11.31 10.54
C ASP A 271 -19.86 10.79 9.09
N SER A 272 -19.71 9.48 8.90
CA SER A 272 -19.85 8.84 7.58
C SER A 272 -21.26 8.90 6.97
N ASN A 273 -22.25 9.39 7.70
CA ASN A 273 -23.63 9.59 7.24
C ASN A 273 -23.96 11.09 7.02
N GLY A 274 -22.97 11.97 7.23
CA GLY A 274 -23.14 13.41 7.08
C GLY A 274 -23.73 14.10 8.33
N ASN A 275 -23.86 13.40 9.46
CA ASN A 275 -24.37 14.01 10.70
C ASN A 275 -23.26 14.78 11.42
N PRO A 276 -23.49 16.03 11.85
CA PRO A 276 -22.49 16.80 12.57
C PRO A 276 -22.32 16.29 14.00
N ILE A 277 -21.09 16.04 14.38
CA ILE A 277 -20.66 15.67 15.73
C ILE A 277 -19.67 16.75 16.20
N SER A 278 -19.81 17.21 17.43
CA SER A 278 -18.91 18.22 18.02
C SER A 278 -18.20 17.69 19.27
N LEU A 279 -17.01 18.20 19.53
CA LEU A 279 -16.26 17.91 20.76
C LEU A 279 -17.04 18.33 21.99
N ALA A 280 -17.65 19.51 21.99
CA ALA A 280 -18.45 20.04 23.11
C ALA A 280 -19.61 19.13 23.54
N ASN A 281 -20.09 18.25 22.64
CA ASN A 281 -21.18 17.30 22.95
C ASN A 281 -20.68 15.98 23.53
N GLN A 282 -19.37 15.74 23.61
CA GLN A 282 -18.81 14.53 24.23
C GLN A 282 -18.86 14.72 25.76
N LYS A 283 -19.36 13.70 26.46
CA LYS A 283 -19.64 13.80 27.91
C LYS A 283 -19.01 12.68 28.73
N SER A 284 -18.21 11.80 28.11
CA SER A 284 -17.47 10.76 28.81
C SER A 284 -16.41 11.35 29.75
N LYS A 285 -16.10 10.67 30.84
CA LYS A 285 -15.00 11.08 31.74
C LYS A 285 -13.66 11.08 31.04
N VAL A 286 -13.45 10.11 30.14
CA VAL A 286 -12.25 10.03 29.29
C VAL A 286 -12.67 9.91 27.84
N LEU A 287 -12.12 10.74 26.98
CA LEU A 287 -12.30 10.68 25.53
C LEU A 287 -10.97 10.38 24.85
N LEU A 288 -10.94 9.31 24.05
CA LEU A 288 -9.84 9.02 23.14
C LEU A 288 -10.18 9.53 21.74
N ILE A 289 -9.40 10.48 21.23
CA ILE A 289 -9.47 10.92 19.84
C ILE A 289 -8.33 10.23 19.08
N ASN A 290 -8.67 9.43 18.08
CA ASN A 290 -7.71 8.75 17.21
C ASN A 290 -7.69 9.38 15.82
N PHE A 291 -6.68 10.19 15.51
CA PHE A 291 -6.44 10.59 14.13
C PHE A 291 -5.91 9.39 13.34
N THR A 292 -6.61 9.01 12.34
CA THR A 292 -6.37 7.81 11.53
C THR A 292 -6.30 8.15 10.05
N GLY A 293 -5.82 7.20 9.24
CA GLY A 293 -5.85 7.30 7.77
C GLY A 293 -6.29 5.98 7.16
N ILE A 294 -7.31 6.01 6.32
CA ILE A 294 -7.71 4.85 5.54
C ILE A 294 -6.59 4.53 4.56
N GLY A 295 -6.08 3.29 4.57
CA GLY A 295 -4.88 2.89 3.82
C GLY A 295 -3.56 2.99 4.61
N CYS A 296 -3.61 3.44 5.86
CA CYS A 296 -2.47 3.46 6.75
C CYS A 296 -2.33 2.10 7.46
N GLY A 297 -1.26 1.36 7.20
CA GLY A 297 -1.03 0.04 7.80
C GLY A 297 -1.00 0.08 9.34
N ALA A 298 -0.30 1.04 9.94
CA ALA A 298 -0.26 1.20 11.41
C ALA A 298 -1.64 1.53 12.01
N CYS A 299 -2.47 2.29 11.26
CA CYS A 299 -3.83 2.60 11.69
C CYS A 299 -4.72 1.36 11.64
N GLN A 300 -4.57 0.54 10.60
CA GLN A 300 -5.27 -0.73 10.46
C GLN A 300 -4.94 -1.70 11.62
N ALA A 301 -3.66 -1.78 11.98
CA ALA A 301 -3.20 -2.62 13.08
C ALA A 301 -3.77 -2.21 14.45
N ALA A 302 -4.12 -0.92 14.63
CA ALA A 302 -4.73 -0.43 15.86
C ALA A 302 -6.22 -0.81 16.00
N VAL A 303 -6.92 -1.07 14.88
CA VAL A 303 -8.38 -1.28 14.88
C VAL A 303 -8.86 -2.38 15.84
N PRO A 304 -8.27 -3.59 15.88
CA PRO A 304 -8.72 -4.63 16.81
C PRO A 304 -8.66 -4.19 18.28
N PHE A 305 -7.54 -3.60 18.68
CA PHE A 305 -7.38 -3.07 20.03
C PHE A 305 -8.39 -1.94 20.33
N LEU A 306 -8.60 -1.01 19.42
CA LEU A 306 -9.55 0.09 19.60
C LEU A 306 -10.99 -0.41 19.73
N LYS A 307 -11.35 -1.45 18.98
CA LYS A 307 -12.67 -2.10 19.10
C LYS A 307 -12.85 -2.79 20.46
N GLU A 308 -11.85 -3.53 20.92
CA GLU A 308 -11.83 -4.15 22.23
C GLU A 308 -11.94 -3.09 23.33
N LEU A 309 -11.11 -2.04 23.24
CA LEU A 309 -11.07 -0.93 24.19
C LEU A 309 -12.44 -0.25 24.31
N LYS A 310 -13.10 0.05 23.17
CA LYS A 310 -14.44 0.66 23.15
C LYS A 310 -15.49 -0.26 23.78
N GLY A 311 -15.35 -1.57 23.64
CA GLY A 311 -16.27 -2.56 24.25
C GLY A 311 -16.02 -2.80 25.74
N LYS A 312 -14.88 -2.37 26.29
CA LYS A 312 -14.46 -2.65 27.66
C LYS A 312 -15.10 -1.73 28.70
N PHE A 313 -15.42 -0.51 28.33
CA PHE A 313 -15.95 0.53 29.22
C PHE A 313 -17.37 0.93 28.79
N ASN A 314 -18.16 1.44 29.71
CA ASN A 314 -19.42 2.11 29.37
C ASN A 314 -19.15 3.51 28.80
N ASN A 315 -20.15 4.06 28.09
CA ASN A 315 -19.99 5.37 27.39
C ASN A 315 -19.93 6.58 28.33
N GLU A 316 -20.32 6.45 29.60
CA GLU A 316 -20.21 7.53 30.57
C GLU A 316 -18.75 7.65 31.08
N ASP A 317 -18.06 6.53 31.23
CA ASP A 317 -16.68 6.50 31.66
C ASP A 317 -15.71 6.76 30.49
N PHE A 318 -15.93 6.12 29.35
CA PHE A 318 -15.01 6.22 28.22
C PHE A 318 -15.73 6.26 26.87
N ASP A 319 -15.26 7.16 25.99
CA ASP A 319 -15.64 7.16 24.59
C ASP A 319 -14.43 7.23 23.67
N LEU A 320 -14.62 6.79 22.42
CA LEU A 320 -13.62 6.76 21.37
C LEU A 320 -14.20 7.33 20.08
N ILE A 321 -13.51 8.31 19.52
CA ILE A 321 -13.81 8.91 18.24
C ILE A 321 -12.57 8.82 17.36
N ALA A 322 -12.71 8.25 16.17
CA ALA A 322 -11.70 8.31 15.13
C ALA A 322 -11.94 9.52 14.22
N ILE A 323 -10.87 10.17 13.78
CA ILE A 323 -10.92 11.27 12.80
C ILE A 323 -10.03 10.87 11.62
N GLU A 324 -10.65 10.66 10.45
CA GLU A 324 -9.94 10.36 9.20
C GLU A 324 -9.26 11.63 8.68
N GLY A 325 -7.93 11.64 8.72
CA GLY A 325 -7.11 12.84 8.48
C GLY A 325 -6.53 12.94 7.06
N TRP A 326 -6.85 12.02 6.14
CA TRP A 326 -6.28 12.00 4.79
C TRP A 326 -7.27 12.43 3.71
N SER A 327 -8.31 13.17 4.11
CA SER A 327 -9.31 13.78 3.22
C SER A 327 -10.02 12.76 2.30
N ARG A 328 -10.37 11.60 2.86
CA ARG A 328 -11.11 10.58 2.11
C ARG A 328 -12.54 11.01 1.86
N LYS A 329 -13.15 10.52 0.78
CA LYS A 329 -14.57 10.76 0.48
C LYS A 329 -15.44 10.07 1.55
N GLU A 330 -16.56 10.69 1.89
CA GLU A 330 -17.51 10.14 2.88
C GLU A 330 -17.90 8.69 2.59
N HIS A 331 -18.15 8.36 1.31
CA HIS A 331 -18.46 6.99 0.90
C HIS A 331 -17.32 5.99 1.26
N SER A 332 -16.05 6.35 1.03
CA SER A 332 -14.92 5.49 1.38
C SER A 332 -14.83 5.27 2.90
N ILE A 333 -15.13 6.31 3.68
CA ILE A 333 -15.16 6.22 5.16
C ILE A 333 -16.29 5.28 5.61
N GLN A 334 -17.48 5.40 5.01
CA GLN A 334 -18.61 4.52 5.30
C GLN A 334 -18.31 3.05 4.96
N VAL A 335 -17.77 2.80 3.77
CA VAL A 335 -17.37 1.45 3.35
C VAL A 335 -16.32 0.87 4.30
N TYR A 336 -15.30 1.65 4.65
CA TYR A 336 -14.28 1.26 5.61
C TYR A 336 -14.86 0.89 6.98
N ALA A 337 -15.70 1.76 7.54
CA ALA A 337 -16.34 1.54 8.84
C ALA A 337 -17.16 0.25 8.85
N ASN A 338 -17.92 -0.01 7.77
CA ASN A 338 -18.73 -1.22 7.63
C ASN A 338 -17.86 -2.49 7.48
N ASN A 339 -16.85 -2.46 6.62
CA ASN A 339 -15.96 -3.61 6.38
C ASN A 339 -15.18 -3.99 7.64
N LYS A 340 -14.69 -3.00 8.40
CA LYS A 340 -13.99 -3.22 9.67
C LYS A 340 -14.94 -3.46 10.84
N LYS A 341 -16.26 -3.32 10.63
CA LYS A 341 -17.29 -3.43 11.66
C LYS A 341 -16.91 -2.61 12.89
N LEU A 342 -16.61 -1.31 12.64
CA LEU A 342 -16.23 -0.41 13.72
C LEU A 342 -17.39 -0.26 14.71
N ASN A 343 -17.09 -0.34 16.01
CA ASN A 343 -18.05 -0.10 17.11
C ASN A 343 -17.86 1.27 17.76
N TYR A 344 -17.16 2.18 17.06
CA TYR A 344 -16.91 3.57 17.45
C TYR A 344 -17.10 4.50 16.25
N THR A 345 -17.33 5.76 16.55
CA THR A 345 -17.58 6.79 15.53
C THR A 345 -16.31 7.15 14.77
N ILE A 346 -16.42 7.28 13.45
CA ILE A 346 -15.38 7.82 12.59
C ILE A 346 -15.88 9.06 11.87
N LEU A 347 -15.12 10.15 11.97
CA LEU A 347 -15.43 11.46 11.43
C LEU A 347 -14.50 11.81 10.28
N ASN A 348 -14.95 12.69 9.39
CA ASN A 348 -14.12 13.22 8.32
C ASN A 348 -13.45 14.53 8.78
N ALA A 349 -12.11 14.57 8.74
CA ALA A 349 -11.37 15.77 9.10
C ALA A 349 -11.57 16.90 8.06
N ASN A 350 -11.42 18.12 8.53
CA ASN A 350 -11.14 19.29 7.71
C ASN A 350 -9.73 19.81 7.96
N ASP A 351 -9.24 20.70 7.10
CA ASP A 351 -7.88 21.25 7.20
C ASP A 351 -7.63 21.97 8.54
N GLN A 352 -8.67 22.58 9.12
CA GLN A 352 -8.56 23.30 10.37
C GLN A 352 -8.24 22.36 11.54
N VAL A 353 -8.98 21.23 11.67
CA VAL A 353 -8.73 20.27 12.76
C VAL A 353 -7.35 19.61 12.64
N ILE A 354 -6.89 19.31 11.42
CA ILE A 354 -5.56 18.78 11.15
C ILE A 354 -4.47 19.76 11.62
N LYS A 355 -4.67 21.05 11.34
CA LYS A 355 -3.76 22.12 11.75
C LYS A 355 -3.76 22.33 13.27
N ASP A 356 -4.94 22.39 13.88
CA ASP A 356 -5.10 22.68 15.31
C ASP A 356 -4.53 21.55 16.17
N TYR A 357 -4.72 20.29 15.79
CA TYR A 357 -4.12 19.14 16.46
C TYR A 357 -2.69 18.84 16.01
N GLN A 358 -2.15 19.62 15.06
CA GLN A 358 -0.76 19.56 14.58
C GLN A 358 -0.37 18.17 14.06
N THR A 359 -1.33 17.41 13.52
CA THR A 359 -1.07 16.05 13.02
C THR A 359 -0.44 16.04 11.63
N GLY A 360 -0.70 17.08 10.83
CA GLY A 360 -0.30 17.13 9.44
C GLY A 360 -0.85 15.92 8.67
N ASN A 361 -0.06 15.36 7.77
CA ASN A 361 -0.41 14.15 7.02
C ASN A 361 0.04 12.85 7.71
N ALA A 362 0.43 12.89 8.99
CA ALA A 362 0.86 11.71 9.72
C ALA A 362 -0.31 11.05 10.47
N ALA A 363 -0.29 9.71 10.52
CA ALA A 363 -1.24 8.88 11.26
C ALA A 363 -0.56 7.56 11.69
N PRO A 364 -1.01 6.90 12.77
CA PRO A 364 -2.02 7.36 13.70
C PRO A 364 -1.47 8.32 14.76
N PHE A 365 -2.37 9.16 15.32
CA PHE A 365 -2.16 9.84 16.59
C PHE A 365 -3.29 9.49 17.56
N PHE A 366 -2.96 9.47 18.84
CA PHE A 366 -3.93 9.24 19.90
C PHE A 366 -3.85 10.39 20.91
N PHE A 367 -4.96 11.09 21.11
CA PHE A 367 -5.11 12.14 22.09
C PHE A 367 -6.08 11.65 23.17
N ILE A 368 -5.63 11.59 24.41
CA ILE A 368 -6.44 11.16 25.55
C ILE A 368 -6.80 12.40 26.34
N LEU A 369 -8.11 12.64 26.46
CA LEU A 369 -8.70 13.82 27.09
C LEU A 369 -9.42 13.40 28.36
N ASP A 370 -9.43 14.29 29.37
CA ASP A 370 -10.27 14.17 30.55
C ASP A 370 -11.70 14.73 30.34
N GLU A 371 -12.54 14.69 31.37
CA GLU A 371 -13.92 15.19 31.36
C GLU A 371 -14.07 16.71 31.07
N HIS A 372 -12.98 17.46 31.20
CA HIS A 372 -12.89 18.88 30.87
C HIS A 372 -12.28 19.13 29.50
N HIS A 373 -12.07 18.06 28.72
CA HIS A 373 -11.39 18.07 27.42
C HIS A 373 -9.95 18.62 27.48
N ILE A 374 -9.26 18.48 28.62
CA ILE A 374 -7.81 18.76 28.69
C ILE A 374 -7.07 17.54 28.14
N ILE A 375 -6.16 17.77 27.19
CA ILE A 375 -5.32 16.72 26.63
C ILE A 375 -4.34 16.25 27.70
N ARG A 376 -4.50 15.03 28.17
CA ARG A 376 -3.65 14.42 29.20
C ARG A 376 -2.49 13.63 28.62
N LYS A 377 -2.68 13.07 27.43
CA LYS A 377 -1.64 12.29 26.74
C LYS A 377 -1.74 12.47 25.24
N VAL A 378 -0.59 12.55 24.58
CA VAL A 378 -0.47 12.48 23.11
C VAL A 378 0.49 11.37 22.76
N ILE A 379 0.04 10.41 21.94
CA ILE A 379 0.86 9.30 21.45
C ILE A 379 0.88 9.36 19.93
N ARG A 380 2.07 9.27 19.33
CA ARG A 380 2.28 9.26 17.88
C ARG A 380 2.73 7.89 17.42
N GLY A 381 2.05 7.39 16.39
CA GLY A 381 2.33 6.07 15.83
C GLY A 381 1.70 4.94 16.66
N TYR A 382 1.77 3.73 16.11
CA TYR A 382 1.25 2.54 16.75
C TYR A 382 2.33 1.45 16.78
N GLY A 383 2.66 0.97 17.96
CA GLY A 383 3.66 -0.06 18.23
C GLY A 383 3.07 -1.25 18.99
N ASN A 384 1.88 -1.68 18.60
CA ASN A 384 1.16 -2.84 19.19
C ASN A 384 1.09 -2.77 20.72
N GLU A 385 1.52 -3.80 21.42
CA GLU A 385 1.39 -3.95 22.88
C GLU A 385 1.92 -2.74 23.66
N ARG A 386 3.01 -2.12 23.21
CA ARG A 386 3.54 -0.93 23.87
C ARG A 386 2.54 0.22 23.82
N THR A 387 1.98 0.52 22.66
CA THR A 387 1.00 1.60 22.50
C THR A 387 -0.32 1.25 23.20
N ASN A 388 -0.75 -0.02 23.12
CA ASN A 388 -1.93 -0.49 23.83
C ASN A 388 -1.80 -0.25 25.33
N LYS A 389 -0.65 -0.60 25.90
CA LYS A 389 -0.37 -0.37 27.32
C LYS A 389 -0.35 1.11 27.67
N GLU A 390 0.31 1.95 26.86
CA GLU A 390 0.36 3.41 27.10
C GLU A 390 -1.03 4.04 27.07
N ILE A 391 -1.92 3.61 26.18
CA ILE A 391 -3.31 4.08 26.10
C ILE A 391 -4.09 3.61 27.32
N MET A 392 -4.00 2.32 27.65
CA MET A 392 -4.72 1.74 28.81
C MET A 392 -4.31 2.37 30.13
N ASP A 393 -2.99 2.56 30.35
CA ASP A 393 -2.48 3.18 31.57
C ASP A 393 -3.05 4.61 31.72
N ALA A 394 -3.01 5.42 30.64
CA ALA A 394 -3.51 6.80 30.65
C ALA A 394 -5.03 6.87 30.89
N ILE A 395 -5.81 5.95 30.31
CA ILE A 395 -7.27 5.90 30.57
C ILE A 395 -7.55 5.50 32.03
N THR A 396 -6.85 4.48 32.53
CA THR A 396 -7.06 3.97 33.89
C THR A 396 -6.68 5.01 34.95
N GLU A 397 -5.69 5.87 34.68
CA GLU A 397 -5.29 6.97 35.57
C GLU A 397 -6.35 8.08 35.66
N LEU A 398 -7.20 8.22 34.65
CA LEU A 398 -8.22 9.26 34.57
C LEU A 398 -9.61 8.80 35.04
N LEU A 399 -9.85 7.48 35.12
CA LEU A 399 -11.09 6.88 35.64
C LEU A 399 -11.02 6.67 37.16
#